data_c6c55203f53d7dc4cbee7ad611777a77
#
_entry.id   c6c55203f53d7dc4cbee7ad611777a77
#
_cell.length_a   1.000
_cell.length_b   1.000
_cell.length_c   1.000
_cell.angle_alpha   90.00
_cell.angle_beta   90.00
_cell.angle_gamma   90.00
#
_symmetry.space_group_name_H-M   'P 1'
#
loop_
_entity.id
_entity.type
_entity.pdbx_description
1 polymer ?
#
loop_
_entity_poly.entity_id
_entity_poly.type
_entity_poly.pdbx_seq_one_letter_code
_entity_poly.pdbx_strand_id
1 'polypeptide(L)'
;MKKVFFLVAVLMLPTVLAEQFPVQNVNSGFVGWLEGENSGFGEFRISYPSVSDGEKTPMAQNGPFAIVVFIPDEGESVDQYLWLQDGLSKWGYITLVTTSSWEAIDGALNDWNDNNTLGIDGSQGMFALNHISLAGHGTGAHEAAEIVKTGNHEIDGLFGLGFDGSSTSQTSEVLLSQPSSALFLTGTTDDISPANENILNYVEDWPGAWQVMHPRGANHLGYQETDSFFERLVDGDSTMGRDGQQNHALNHILPYLNLSLKGDDSAYQAAFNREDKSSS
;
A
#
# COMPACT_ATOMS: atom_id res chain seq x y z
N MET A 1 34.79 56.18 15.07
CA MET A 1 34.13 55.25 14.14
C MET A 1 34.19 53.85 14.73
N LYS A 2 33.09 53.33 15.27
CA LYS A 2 32.98 51.98 15.82
C LYS A 2 32.59 51.05 14.69
N LYS A 3 33.46 50.06 14.38
CA LYS A 3 33.14 49.00 13.41
C LYS A 3 32.27 47.97 14.12
N VAL A 4 31.03 47.80 13.63
CA VAL A 4 30.10 46.75 14.04
C VAL A 4 30.40 45.54 13.16
N PHE A 5 30.89 44.45 13.77
CA PHE A 5 30.99 43.15 13.10
C PHE A 5 29.65 42.43 13.21
N PHE A 6 28.99 42.20 12.09
CA PHE A 6 27.85 41.27 12.01
C PHE A 6 28.41 39.85 11.91
N LEU A 7 28.19 39.07 12.96
CA LEU A 7 28.41 37.62 12.93
C LEU A 7 27.17 36.95 12.31
N VAL A 8 27.29 36.53 11.05
CA VAL A 8 26.24 35.69 10.41
C VAL A 8 26.48 34.28 10.91
N ALA A 9 25.66 33.83 11.86
CA ALA A 9 25.59 32.43 12.25
C ALA A 9 24.79 31.71 11.17
N VAL A 10 25.46 30.97 10.29
CA VAL A 10 24.79 30.00 9.39
C VAL A 10 24.40 28.82 10.27
N LEU A 11 23.13 28.77 10.63
CA LEU A 11 22.49 27.55 11.18
C LEU A 11 22.51 26.50 10.07
N MET A 12 23.49 25.60 10.09
CA MET A 12 23.39 24.35 9.37
C MET A 12 22.32 23.49 10.10
N LEU A 13 21.10 23.52 9.61
CA LEU A 13 20.14 22.49 9.95
C LEU A 13 20.72 21.17 9.46
N PRO A 14 20.75 20.11 10.29
CA PRO A 14 21.09 18.80 9.79
C PRO A 14 20.03 18.47 8.73
N THR A 15 20.44 18.42 7.48
CA THR A 15 19.67 17.70 6.47
C THR A 15 19.67 16.25 6.94
N VAL A 16 18.56 15.80 7.50
CA VAL A 16 18.28 14.39 7.62
C VAL A 16 18.23 13.92 6.17
N LEU A 17 19.34 13.35 5.70
CA LEU A 17 19.34 12.58 4.47
C LEU A 17 18.37 11.45 4.76
N ALA A 18 17.20 11.48 4.14
CA ALA A 18 16.34 10.31 4.06
C ALA A 18 17.25 9.15 3.63
N GLU A 19 17.34 8.11 4.44
CA GLU A 19 18.08 6.91 4.07
C GLU A 19 17.49 6.43 2.76
N GLN A 20 18.24 6.60 1.67
CA GLN A 20 17.84 6.08 0.37
C GLN A 20 18.03 4.56 0.45
N PHE A 21 16.92 3.84 0.61
CA PHE A 21 16.96 2.39 0.41
C PHE A 21 17.49 2.13 -1.00
N PRO A 22 18.46 1.24 -1.16
CA PRO A 22 18.91 0.88 -2.49
C PRO A 22 17.70 0.32 -3.25
N VAL A 23 17.33 0.98 -4.34
CA VAL A 23 16.30 0.51 -5.26
C VAL A 23 16.71 -0.87 -5.75
N GLN A 24 16.12 -1.90 -5.18
CA GLN A 24 16.37 -3.26 -5.62
C GLN A 24 15.34 -3.60 -6.69
N ASN A 25 15.78 -3.60 -7.92
CA ASN A 25 15.08 -4.25 -9.03
C ASN A 25 15.19 -5.77 -8.83
N VAL A 26 14.45 -6.31 -7.87
CA VAL A 26 14.40 -7.75 -7.64
C VAL A 26 13.38 -8.34 -8.60
N ASN A 27 13.73 -8.41 -9.87
CA ASN A 27 12.87 -8.91 -10.94
C ASN A 27 12.72 -10.45 -10.91
N SER A 28 13.15 -11.13 -9.85
CA SER A 28 13.04 -12.58 -9.67
C SER A 28 13.28 -12.97 -8.21
N GLY A 29 12.84 -12.14 -7.28
CA GLY A 29 12.98 -12.43 -5.85
C GLY A 29 12.11 -13.61 -5.44
N PHE A 30 12.62 -14.37 -4.50
CA PHE A 30 11.85 -15.39 -3.83
C PHE A 30 10.92 -14.75 -2.79
N VAL A 31 9.78 -15.41 -2.53
CA VAL A 31 8.80 -14.98 -1.56
C VAL A 31 8.71 -15.97 -0.42
N GLY A 32 9.02 -15.49 0.77
CA GLY A 32 8.68 -16.17 2.01
C GLY A 32 7.34 -15.69 2.54
N TRP A 33 6.62 -16.55 3.24
CA TRP A 33 5.37 -16.17 3.88
C TRP A 33 5.15 -16.84 5.22
N LEU A 34 4.26 -16.26 6.01
CA LEU A 34 3.72 -16.81 7.23
C LEU A 34 2.25 -16.43 7.32
N GLU A 35 1.41 -17.42 7.61
CA GLU A 35 -0.02 -17.25 7.85
C GLU A 35 -0.34 -17.56 9.31
N GLY A 36 -1.37 -16.93 9.82
CA GLY A 36 -1.84 -17.21 11.16
C GLY A 36 -3.20 -16.60 11.44
N GLU A 37 -3.84 -17.14 12.46
CA GLU A 37 -5.03 -16.59 13.06
C GLU A 37 -4.82 -16.51 14.58
N ASN A 38 -5.12 -15.37 15.14
CA ASN A 38 -4.92 -15.13 16.58
C ASN A 38 -6.12 -14.37 17.13
N SER A 39 -6.66 -14.82 18.25
CA SER A 39 -7.86 -14.24 18.89
C SER A 39 -7.76 -12.75 19.26
N GLY A 40 -6.56 -12.17 19.22
CA GLY A 40 -6.32 -10.74 19.47
C GLY A 40 -5.87 -9.96 18.23
N PHE A 41 -5.51 -10.66 17.14
CA PHE A 41 -4.98 -10.04 15.92
C PHE A 41 -5.80 -10.38 14.67
N GLY A 42 -6.76 -11.33 14.74
CA GLY A 42 -7.51 -11.77 13.57
C GLY A 42 -6.70 -12.64 12.61
N GLU A 43 -7.21 -12.80 11.41
CA GLU A 43 -6.52 -13.49 10.32
C GLU A 43 -5.44 -12.59 9.72
N PHE A 44 -4.27 -13.15 9.43
CA PHE A 44 -3.21 -12.43 8.75
C PHE A 44 -2.35 -13.34 7.86
N ARG A 45 -1.81 -12.74 6.81
CA ARG A 45 -0.70 -13.28 6.04
C ARG A 45 0.36 -12.20 5.85
N ILE A 46 1.58 -12.51 6.24
CA ILE A 46 2.75 -11.70 5.95
C ILE A 46 3.56 -12.36 4.85
N SER A 47 3.86 -11.62 3.77
CA SER A 47 4.74 -12.06 2.69
C SER A 47 5.93 -11.11 2.61
N TYR A 48 7.12 -11.64 2.32
CA TYR A 48 8.37 -10.89 2.42
C TYR A 48 9.42 -11.39 1.43
N PRO A 49 10.40 -10.54 1.06
CA PRO A 49 11.58 -10.96 0.31
C PRO A 49 12.37 -12.03 1.06
N SER A 50 12.67 -13.15 0.42
CA SER A 50 13.30 -14.31 1.07
C SER A 50 14.44 -14.88 0.24
N VAL A 51 15.16 -15.85 0.81
CA VAL A 51 16.26 -16.56 0.12
C VAL A 51 15.77 -17.71 -0.77
N SER A 52 14.50 -18.13 -0.58
CA SER A 52 13.82 -19.15 -1.39
C SER A 52 12.31 -19.04 -1.20
N ASP A 53 11.51 -19.53 -2.13
CA ASP A 53 10.06 -19.60 -1.95
C ASP A 53 9.68 -20.60 -0.86
N GLY A 54 8.72 -20.21 -0.01
CA GLY A 54 8.16 -21.12 0.98
C GLY A 54 7.71 -20.48 2.29
N GLU A 55 6.93 -21.25 3.03
CA GLU A 55 6.50 -20.86 4.38
C GLU A 55 7.70 -20.77 5.32
N LYS A 56 7.80 -19.68 6.06
CA LYS A 56 8.86 -19.39 7.05
C LYS A 56 10.29 -19.52 6.51
N THR A 57 10.48 -19.37 5.20
CA THR A 57 11.83 -19.34 4.65
C THR A 57 12.61 -18.15 5.19
N PRO A 58 13.95 -18.24 5.33
CA PRO A 58 14.74 -17.14 5.85
C PRO A 58 14.56 -15.85 5.03
N MET A 59 14.42 -14.72 5.71
CA MET A 59 14.29 -13.41 5.09
C MET A 59 15.58 -13.00 4.37
N ALA A 60 15.46 -12.37 3.21
CA ALA A 60 16.59 -11.81 2.49
C ALA A 60 17.29 -10.72 3.33
N GLN A 61 18.64 -10.66 3.29
CA GLN A 61 19.44 -9.81 4.16
C GLN A 61 19.85 -8.47 3.51
N ASN A 62 19.16 -8.07 2.48
CA ASN A 62 19.41 -6.81 1.75
C ASN A 62 18.37 -5.72 2.07
N GLY A 63 17.64 -5.86 3.19
CA GLY A 63 16.73 -4.86 3.76
C GLY A 63 17.48 -3.76 4.55
N PRO A 64 16.77 -2.99 5.42
CA PRO A 64 15.36 -3.18 5.75
C PRO A 64 14.42 -2.92 4.56
N PHE A 65 13.22 -3.51 4.61
CA PHE A 65 12.22 -3.43 3.56
C PHE A 65 11.05 -2.56 4.00
N ALA A 66 10.55 -1.71 3.09
CA ALA A 66 9.34 -0.94 3.31
C ALA A 66 8.11 -1.86 3.44
N ILE A 67 7.11 -1.40 4.17
CA ILE A 67 5.97 -2.20 4.58
C ILE A 67 4.71 -1.71 3.87
N VAL A 68 3.92 -2.66 3.40
CA VAL A 68 2.57 -2.41 2.92
C VAL A 68 1.60 -3.18 3.79
N VAL A 69 0.72 -2.48 4.49
CA VAL A 69 -0.39 -3.07 5.24
C VAL A 69 -1.65 -2.96 4.39
N PHE A 70 -2.27 -4.09 4.12
CA PHE A 70 -3.45 -4.18 3.26
C PHE A 70 -4.65 -4.73 4.03
N ILE A 71 -5.76 -4.01 3.98
CA ILE A 71 -7.03 -4.39 4.61
C ILE A 71 -7.94 -4.99 3.53
N PRO A 72 -8.35 -6.27 3.68
CA PRO A 72 -9.32 -6.92 2.79
C PRO A 72 -10.66 -6.20 2.71
N ASP A 73 -11.43 -6.49 1.69
CA ASP A 73 -12.83 -6.10 1.65
C ASP A 73 -13.65 -6.84 2.71
N GLU A 74 -14.82 -6.32 3.05
CA GLU A 74 -15.67 -6.90 4.10
C GLU A 74 -16.06 -8.36 3.77
N GLY A 75 -15.72 -9.25 4.69
CA GLY A 75 -16.00 -10.68 4.55
C GLY A 75 -14.99 -11.47 3.74
N GLU A 76 -13.97 -10.81 3.18
CA GLU A 76 -12.94 -11.47 2.39
C GLU A 76 -11.77 -11.96 3.25
N SER A 77 -11.19 -13.10 2.85
CA SER A 77 -10.01 -13.67 3.49
C SER A 77 -8.72 -13.06 2.96
N VAL A 78 -7.63 -13.21 3.71
CA VAL A 78 -6.29 -12.75 3.30
C VAL A 78 -5.80 -13.43 2.03
N ASP A 79 -6.28 -14.64 1.72
CA ASP A 79 -5.91 -15.43 0.54
C ASP A 79 -6.45 -14.86 -0.77
N GLN A 80 -7.44 -13.97 -0.71
CA GLN A 80 -7.97 -13.31 -1.91
C GLN A 80 -6.97 -12.33 -2.55
N TYR A 81 -5.82 -12.07 -1.90
CA TYR A 81 -4.86 -11.05 -2.34
C TYR A 81 -3.43 -11.60 -2.50
N LEU A 82 -3.29 -12.92 -2.79
CA LEU A 82 -1.97 -13.56 -2.97
C LEU A 82 -1.19 -12.94 -4.13
N TRP A 83 -1.85 -12.60 -5.24
CA TRP A 83 -1.24 -11.94 -6.38
C TRP A 83 -0.54 -10.63 -6.00
N LEU A 84 -1.17 -9.84 -5.13
CA LEU A 84 -0.64 -8.57 -4.65
C LEU A 84 0.55 -8.81 -3.72
N GLN A 85 0.39 -9.70 -2.75
CA GLN A 85 1.41 -10.05 -1.78
C GLN A 85 2.67 -10.57 -2.47
N ASP A 86 2.53 -11.55 -3.35
CA ASP A 86 3.65 -12.10 -4.12
C ASP A 86 4.28 -11.05 -5.05
N GLY A 87 3.44 -10.26 -5.71
CA GLY A 87 3.89 -9.19 -6.58
C GLY A 87 4.75 -8.16 -5.85
N LEU A 88 4.27 -7.65 -4.71
CA LEU A 88 4.99 -6.65 -3.92
C LEU A 88 6.26 -7.23 -3.26
N SER A 89 6.18 -8.44 -2.71
CA SER A 89 7.34 -9.05 -2.03
C SER A 89 8.49 -9.34 -2.99
N LYS A 90 8.21 -9.74 -4.23
CA LYS A 90 9.23 -9.88 -5.30
C LYS A 90 9.94 -8.57 -5.61
N TRP A 91 9.32 -7.44 -5.34
CA TRP A 91 9.86 -6.10 -5.57
C TRP A 91 10.44 -5.44 -4.32
N GLY A 92 10.67 -6.20 -3.26
CA GLY A 92 11.35 -5.73 -2.06
C GLY A 92 10.44 -4.99 -1.07
N TYR A 93 9.20 -5.43 -0.93
CA TYR A 93 8.27 -4.98 0.10
C TYR A 93 7.94 -6.12 1.06
N ILE A 94 7.74 -5.82 2.33
CA ILE A 94 7.01 -6.68 3.25
C ILE A 94 5.54 -6.33 3.11
N THR A 95 4.69 -7.32 2.85
CA THR A 95 3.25 -7.12 2.69
C THR A 95 2.51 -7.85 3.78
N LEU A 96 1.78 -7.14 4.62
CA LEU A 96 0.90 -7.68 5.64
C LEU A 96 -0.55 -7.49 5.18
N VAL A 97 -1.25 -8.58 4.86
CA VAL A 97 -2.70 -8.58 4.66
C VAL A 97 -3.37 -9.07 5.92
N THR A 98 -4.30 -8.31 6.47
CA THR A 98 -4.93 -8.64 7.76
C THR A 98 -6.28 -7.97 7.94
N THR A 99 -7.13 -8.61 8.75
CA THR A 99 -8.40 -8.07 9.24
C THR A 99 -8.28 -7.41 10.62
N SER A 100 -7.06 -7.16 11.09
CA SER A 100 -6.78 -6.57 12.40
C SER A 100 -6.99 -5.07 12.44
N SER A 101 -7.28 -4.52 13.61
CA SER A 101 -7.28 -3.06 13.79
C SER A 101 -5.88 -2.47 13.68
N TRP A 102 -5.79 -1.18 13.32
CA TRP A 102 -4.50 -0.51 13.19
C TRP A 102 -3.68 -0.53 14.50
N GLU A 103 -4.31 -0.38 15.65
CA GLU A 103 -3.61 -0.40 16.94
C GLU A 103 -2.92 -1.75 17.21
N ALA A 104 -3.58 -2.86 16.80
CA ALA A 104 -2.98 -4.19 16.90
C ALA A 104 -1.82 -4.36 15.90
N ILE A 105 -1.96 -3.83 14.69
CA ILE A 105 -0.94 -3.89 13.65
C ILE A 105 0.32 -3.13 14.08
N ASP A 106 0.18 -1.88 14.52
CA ASP A 106 1.31 -1.03 14.94
C ASP A 106 2.12 -1.68 16.07
N GLY A 107 1.42 -2.20 17.10
CA GLY A 107 2.08 -2.94 18.18
C GLY A 107 2.80 -4.18 17.70
N ALA A 108 2.20 -4.94 16.78
CA ALA A 108 2.78 -6.17 16.25
C ALA A 108 4.02 -5.90 15.38
N LEU A 109 4.00 -4.90 14.51
CA LEU A 109 5.12 -4.55 13.64
C LEU A 109 6.38 -4.22 14.45
N ASN A 110 6.25 -3.46 15.53
CA ASN A 110 7.36 -3.14 16.42
C ASN A 110 7.93 -4.40 17.08
N ASP A 111 7.05 -5.27 17.62
CA ASP A 111 7.47 -6.50 18.29
C ASP A 111 8.13 -7.50 17.32
N TRP A 112 7.62 -7.62 16.10
CA TRP A 112 8.21 -8.47 15.07
C TRP A 112 9.61 -8.01 14.66
N ASN A 113 9.81 -6.71 14.53
CA ASN A 113 11.09 -6.14 14.15
C ASN A 113 12.15 -6.30 15.24
N ASP A 114 11.78 -6.04 16.49
CA ASP A 114 12.73 -6.00 17.60
C ASP A 114 13.03 -7.38 18.18
N ASN A 115 12.03 -8.24 18.28
CA ASN A 115 12.08 -9.50 19.03
C ASN A 115 12.00 -10.74 18.16
N ASN A 116 11.81 -10.62 16.83
CA ASN A 116 11.61 -11.76 15.91
C ASN A 116 10.52 -12.73 16.38
N THR A 117 9.41 -12.20 16.90
CA THR A 117 8.32 -13.03 17.45
C THR A 117 7.57 -13.82 16.38
N LEU A 118 7.71 -13.46 15.09
CA LEU A 118 7.25 -14.28 13.97
C LEU A 118 8.01 -15.61 13.82
N GLY A 119 9.21 -15.74 14.40
CA GLY A 119 10.05 -16.91 14.25
C GLY A 119 10.55 -17.11 12.80
N ILE A 120 10.74 -16.04 12.06
CA ILE A 120 11.33 -16.05 10.71
C ILE A 120 12.82 -15.75 10.83
N ASP A 121 13.67 -16.68 10.37
CA ASP A 121 15.10 -16.51 10.39
C ASP A 121 15.53 -15.25 9.62
N GLY A 122 16.34 -14.41 10.25
CA GLY A 122 16.88 -13.20 9.66
C GLY A 122 15.89 -12.02 9.55
N SER A 123 14.73 -12.07 10.21
CA SER A 123 13.73 -10.96 10.15
C SER A 123 14.06 -9.79 11.07
N GLN A 124 14.89 -9.97 12.08
CA GLN A 124 15.19 -8.91 13.04
C GLN A 124 15.86 -7.71 12.36
N GLY A 125 15.30 -6.53 12.55
CA GLY A 125 15.78 -5.28 11.94
C GLY A 125 15.51 -5.16 10.45
N MET A 126 14.67 -6.03 9.86
CA MET A 126 14.36 -6.00 8.43
C MET A 126 13.08 -5.21 8.09
N PHE A 127 12.35 -4.73 9.07
CA PHE A 127 11.13 -3.94 8.90
C PHE A 127 11.48 -2.45 8.93
N ALA A 128 11.29 -1.74 7.83
CA ALA A 128 11.47 -0.29 7.76
C ALA A 128 10.24 0.42 8.35
N LEU A 129 10.14 0.46 9.67
CA LEU A 129 8.97 0.97 10.42
C LEU A 129 8.67 2.46 10.17
N ASN A 130 9.60 3.19 9.58
CA ASN A 130 9.44 4.57 9.15
C ASN A 130 9.04 4.72 7.67
N HIS A 131 8.74 3.61 6.99
CA HIS A 131 8.32 3.58 5.58
C HIS A 131 7.15 2.61 5.40
N ILE A 132 5.96 3.11 5.73
CA ILE A 132 4.73 2.33 5.72
C ILE A 132 3.72 2.94 4.75
N SER A 133 3.11 2.09 3.92
CA SER A 133 1.91 2.42 3.16
C SER A 133 0.73 1.62 3.70
N LEU A 134 -0.41 2.28 3.87
CA LEU A 134 -1.68 1.59 4.05
C LEU A 134 -2.35 1.33 2.71
N ALA A 135 -3.14 0.29 2.66
CA ALA A 135 -3.87 -0.07 1.46
C ALA A 135 -5.11 -0.90 1.80
N GLY A 136 -5.99 -1.09 0.84
CA GLY A 136 -7.14 -1.99 1.01
C GLY A 136 -7.95 -2.17 -0.26
N HIS A 137 -8.96 -3.03 -0.16
CA HIS A 137 -9.94 -3.26 -1.20
C HIS A 137 -11.35 -2.95 -0.66
N GLY A 138 -12.23 -2.42 -1.50
CA GLY A 138 -13.60 -2.13 -1.15
C GLY A 138 -13.75 -1.27 0.12
N THR A 139 -14.43 -1.80 1.11
CA THR A 139 -14.58 -1.21 2.44
C THR A 139 -13.27 -1.13 3.20
N GLY A 140 -12.35 -2.08 3.00
CA GLY A 140 -10.99 -2.04 3.57
C GLY A 140 -10.15 -0.89 3.01
N ALA A 141 -10.37 -0.50 1.75
CA ALA A 141 -9.73 0.70 1.18
C ALA A 141 -10.24 1.98 1.83
N HIS A 142 -11.54 2.03 2.15
CA HIS A 142 -12.12 3.14 2.91
C HIS A 142 -11.57 3.21 4.34
N GLU A 143 -11.50 2.07 5.04
CA GLU A 143 -10.91 2.02 6.38
C GLU A 143 -9.46 2.49 6.39
N ALA A 144 -8.63 2.01 5.47
CA ALA A 144 -7.24 2.46 5.32
C ALA A 144 -7.15 3.97 5.09
N ALA A 145 -8.03 4.53 4.26
CA ALA A 145 -8.06 5.96 4.00
C ALA A 145 -8.47 6.79 5.23
N GLU A 146 -9.43 6.30 6.01
CA GLU A 146 -9.85 6.97 7.25
C GLU A 146 -8.73 6.93 8.32
N ILE A 147 -8.00 5.83 8.45
CA ILE A 147 -6.82 5.74 9.34
C ILE A 147 -5.78 6.80 8.94
N VAL A 148 -5.46 6.91 7.65
CA VAL A 148 -4.53 7.93 7.15
C VAL A 148 -5.02 9.34 7.42
N LYS A 149 -6.30 9.64 7.23
CA LYS A 149 -6.90 10.96 7.50
C LYS A 149 -6.83 11.37 8.96
N THR A 150 -6.84 10.44 9.92
CA THR A 150 -6.72 10.79 11.34
C THR A 150 -5.37 11.44 11.67
N GLY A 151 -4.34 11.18 10.87
CA GLY A 151 -3.00 11.76 11.03
C GLY A 151 -2.26 11.36 12.31
N ASN A 152 -2.75 10.34 13.00
CA ASN A 152 -2.15 9.87 14.24
C ASN A 152 -0.93 8.95 14.02
N HIS A 153 -0.67 8.60 12.76
CA HIS A 153 0.36 7.64 12.37
C HIS A 153 1.22 8.21 11.24
N GLU A 154 2.50 7.89 11.23
CA GLU A 154 3.42 8.24 10.16
C GLU A 154 3.25 7.24 9.00
N ILE A 155 2.35 7.57 8.06
CA ILE A 155 2.05 6.78 6.87
C ILE A 155 2.47 7.57 5.64
N ASP A 156 3.39 7.03 4.84
CA ASP A 156 3.97 7.71 3.67
C ASP A 156 3.06 7.67 2.44
N GLY A 157 2.18 6.67 2.33
CA GLY A 157 1.32 6.54 1.17
C GLY A 157 0.07 5.70 1.43
N LEU A 158 -0.93 5.88 0.56
CA LEU A 158 -2.16 5.10 0.56
C LEU A 158 -2.45 4.61 -0.86
N PHE A 159 -2.83 3.35 -1.02
CA PHE A 159 -3.53 2.95 -2.24
C PHE A 159 -4.79 2.14 -1.95
N GLY A 160 -5.80 2.32 -2.79
CA GLY A 160 -7.08 1.61 -2.67
C GLY A 160 -7.50 0.96 -3.97
N LEU A 161 -8.09 -0.22 -3.89
CA LEU A 161 -8.66 -0.99 -4.98
C LEU A 161 -10.18 -1.02 -4.82
N GLY A 162 -10.97 -0.74 -5.87
CA GLY A 162 -12.43 -0.80 -5.82
C GLY A 162 -13.03 -0.08 -4.60
N PHE A 163 -12.57 1.13 -4.29
CA PHE A 163 -12.91 1.86 -3.07
C PHE A 163 -14.42 1.98 -2.85
N ASP A 164 -14.93 1.47 -1.72
CA ASP A 164 -16.31 1.59 -1.29
C ASP A 164 -16.46 2.59 -0.13
N GLY A 165 -16.99 3.77 -0.45
CA GLY A 165 -17.29 4.84 0.50
C GLY A 165 -18.66 4.75 1.17
N SER A 166 -19.44 3.69 0.93
CA SER A 166 -20.79 3.52 1.49
C SER A 166 -20.78 3.24 3.00
N SER A 167 -19.64 2.84 3.55
CA SER A 167 -19.45 2.66 4.99
C SER A 167 -19.65 3.99 5.73
N THR A 168 -20.58 4.03 6.66
CA THR A 168 -21.02 5.23 7.40
C THR A 168 -20.07 5.68 8.52
N SER A 169 -18.83 5.23 8.52
CA SER A 169 -17.81 5.68 9.47
C SER A 169 -17.41 7.12 9.14
N GLN A 170 -18.21 8.08 9.60
CA GLN A 170 -17.82 9.48 9.60
C GLN A 170 -16.79 9.69 10.70
N THR A 171 -15.53 9.71 10.36
CA THR A 171 -14.51 10.15 11.29
C THR A 171 -14.49 11.67 11.38
N SER A 172 -14.45 12.12 12.62
CA SER A 172 -14.39 13.52 13.01
C SER A 172 -13.03 14.11 12.63
N GLU A 173 -13.03 15.35 12.13
CA GLU A 173 -11.90 16.27 11.98
C GLU A 173 -10.58 15.67 11.44
N VAL A 174 -10.28 16.04 10.22
CA VAL A 174 -8.99 15.82 9.57
C VAL A 174 -7.87 16.52 10.35
N LEU A 175 -6.98 15.74 10.95
CA LEU A 175 -5.84 16.22 11.75
C LEU A 175 -4.49 16.00 11.05
N LEU A 176 -4.44 16.01 9.72
CA LEU A 176 -3.18 15.73 9.02
C LEU A 176 -2.09 16.75 9.34
N SER A 177 -1.06 16.27 10.00
CA SER A 177 0.21 17.02 10.15
C SER A 177 1.06 16.97 8.86
N GLN A 178 0.92 15.90 8.08
CA GLN A 178 1.56 15.70 6.77
C GLN A 178 0.57 15.00 5.85
N PRO A 179 0.19 15.59 4.71
CA PRO A 179 -0.73 14.95 3.78
C PRO A 179 -0.02 13.82 3.02
N SER A 180 -0.37 12.58 3.32
CA SER A 180 0.07 11.42 2.53
C SER A 180 -0.53 11.48 1.14
N SER A 181 0.24 11.04 0.14
CA SER A 181 -0.30 10.87 -1.21
C SER A 181 -1.21 9.66 -1.28
N ALA A 182 -2.15 9.66 -2.22
CA ALA A 182 -3.08 8.55 -2.41
C ALA A 182 -3.21 8.14 -3.89
N LEU A 183 -3.26 6.83 -4.14
CA LEU A 183 -3.55 6.23 -5.44
C LEU A 183 -4.78 5.33 -5.30
N PHE A 184 -5.81 5.58 -6.09
CA PHE A 184 -6.99 4.71 -6.14
C PHE A 184 -7.16 4.09 -7.53
N LEU A 185 -7.39 2.80 -7.57
CA LEU A 185 -7.74 2.05 -8.76
C LEU A 185 -9.17 1.54 -8.63
N THR A 186 -10.01 1.90 -9.58
CA THR A 186 -11.41 1.47 -9.65
C THR A 186 -11.63 0.73 -10.98
N GLY A 187 -12.85 0.57 -11.44
CA GLY A 187 -13.14 -0.09 -12.71
C GLY A 187 -14.30 0.57 -13.46
N THR A 188 -14.24 0.55 -14.80
CA THR A 188 -15.37 1.10 -15.59
C THR A 188 -16.59 0.19 -15.58
N THR A 189 -16.44 -1.03 -15.11
CA THR A 189 -17.49 -2.05 -14.96
C THR A 189 -17.61 -2.54 -13.52
N ASP A 190 -17.15 -1.73 -12.56
CA ASP A 190 -17.33 -1.95 -11.12
C ASP A 190 -18.75 -1.48 -10.75
N ASP A 191 -19.69 -2.44 -10.68
CA ASP A 191 -21.08 -2.20 -10.32
C ASP A 191 -21.33 -2.34 -8.81
N ILE A 192 -20.36 -2.89 -8.05
CA ILE A 192 -20.39 -2.96 -6.58
C ILE A 192 -20.06 -1.60 -5.99
N SER A 193 -18.96 -0.98 -6.45
CA SER A 193 -18.48 0.32 -5.97
C SER A 193 -18.23 1.31 -7.12
N PRO A 194 -19.29 1.77 -7.81
CA PRO A 194 -19.16 2.69 -8.94
C PRO A 194 -18.37 3.95 -8.54
N ALA A 195 -17.35 4.30 -9.34
CA ALA A 195 -16.41 5.37 -9.02
C ALA A 195 -17.08 6.73 -8.76
N ASN A 196 -18.12 7.07 -9.52
CA ASN A 196 -18.85 8.34 -9.40
C ASN A 196 -19.70 8.44 -8.13
N GLU A 197 -20.03 7.33 -7.51
CA GLU A 197 -20.81 7.29 -6.26
C GLU A 197 -19.92 7.16 -5.03
N ASN A 198 -18.70 6.68 -5.20
CA ASN A 198 -17.77 6.38 -4.13
C ASN A 198 -16.52 7.27 -4.20
N ILE A 199 -15.47 6.82 -4.88
CA ILE A 199 -14.13 7.43 -4.77
C ILE A 199 -14.08 8.87 -5.28
N LEU A 200 -14.78 9.23 -6.37
CA LEU A 200 -14.69 10.59 -6.94
C LEU A 200 -15.24 11.63 -5.98
N ASN A 201 -16.27 11.33 -5.20
CA ASN A 201 -16.78 12.24 -4.17
C ASN A 201 -15.82 12.29 -2.95
N TYR A 202 -15.22 11.15 -2.62
CA TYR A 202 -14.34 11.05 -1.45
C TYR A 202 -13.03 11.84 -1.60
N VAL A 203 -12.41 11.78 -2.78
CA VAL A 203 -11.11 12.45 -3.01
C VAL A 203 -11.18 13.96 -3.12
N GLU A 204 -12.36 14.56 -3.31
CA GLU A 204 -12.53 16.01 -3.30
C GLU A 204 -12.08 16.64 -1.98
N ASP A 205 -12.26 15.90 -0.87
CA ASP A 205 -11.86 16.33 0.47
C ASP A 205 -10.53 15.69 0.91
N TRP A 206 -9.79 15.05 0.00
CA TRP A 206 -8.49 14.47 0.33
C TRP A 206 -7.44 15.58 0.51
N PRO A 207 -6.76 15.63 1.66
CA PRO A 207 -5.90 16.79 1.99
C PRO A 207 -4.53 16.77 1.31
N GLY A 208 -4.13 15.63 0.73
CA GLY A 208 -2.85 15.44 0.05
C GLY A 208 -2.97 15.38 -1.47
N ALA A 209 -1.88 15.02 -2.13
CA ALA A 209 -1.93 14.69 -3.55
C ALA A 209 -2.68 13.37 -3.76
N TRP A 210 -3.52 13.31 -4.76
CA TRP A 210 -4.24 12.09 -5.08
C TRP A 210 -4.33 11.83 -6.59
N GLN A 211 -4.50 10.56 -6.91
CA GLN A 211 -4.73 10.09 -8.27
C GLN A 211 -5.78 8.99 -8.28
N VAL A 212 -6.76 9.09 -9.15
CA VAL A 212 -7.73 8.03 -9.42
C VAL A 212 -7.48 7.48 -10.82
N MET A 213 -7.31 6.19 -10.90
CA MET A 213 -7.25 5.44 -12.16
C MET A 213 -8.54 4.67 -12.36
N HIS A 214 -9.06 4.73 -13.59
CA HIS A 214 -10.32 4.11 -13.96
C HIS A 214 -10.13 3.18 -15.17
N PRO A 215 -9.48 2.02 -15.00
CA PRO A 215 -9.15 1.10 -16.07
C PRO A 215 -10.40 0.62 -16.79
N ARG A 216 -10.35 0.67 -18.12
CA ARG A 216 -11.47 0.23 -18.94
C ARG A 216 -11.64 -1.28 -18.86
N GLY A 217 -12.84 -1.73 -18.47
CA GLY A 217 -13.21 -3.14 -18.38
C GLY A 217 -12.69 -3.83 -17.11
N ALA A 218 -12.16 -3.09 -16.15
CA ALA A 218 -11.94 -3.57 -14.81
C ALA A 218 -13.24 -3.54 -14.00
N ASN A 219 -13.40 -4.46 -13.07
CA ASN A 219 -14.52 -4.55 -12.16
C ASN A 219 -14.06 -4.73 -10.71
N HIS A 220 -14.99 -4.83 -9.76
CA HIS A 220 -14.65 -4.96 -8.35
C HIS A 220 -13.91 -6.28 -8.05
N LEU A 221 -14.53 -7.39 -8.42
CA LEU A 221 -14.05 -8.74 -8.10
C LEU A 221 -12.76 -9.14 -8.83
N GLY A 222 -12.36 -8.41 -9.87
CA GLY A 222 -11.10 -8.65 -10.57
C GLY A 222 -9.86 -8.38 -9.73
N TYR A 223 -9.99 -7.74 -8.57
CA TYR A 223 -8.88 -7.54 -7.61
C TYR A 223 -8.73 -8.69 -6.60
N GLN A 224 -9.61 -9.68 -6.63
CA GLN A 224 -9.55 -10.89 -5.80
C GLN A 224 -9.00 -12.09 -6.57
N GLU A 225 -8.52 -13.13 -5.88
CA GLU A 225 -8.09 -14.39 -6.51
C GLU A 225 -9.27 -15.20 -7.07
N THR A 226 -10.37 -15.21 -6.34
CA THR A 226 -11.57 -15.95 -6.70
C THR A 226 -12.81 -15.10 -6.46
N ASP A 227 -13.91 -15.49 -7.06
CA ASP A 227 -15.22 -14.91 -6.88
C ASP A 227 -16.27 -16.03 -6.85
N SER A 228 -17.32 -15.86 -6.08
CA SER A 228 -18.44 -16.77 -6.07
C SER A 228 -19.39 -16.49 -7.26
N PHE A 229 -20.24 -17.45 -7.58
CA PHE A 229 -21.25 -17.26 -8.61
C PHE A 229 -22.23 -16.12 -8.26
N PHE A 230 -22.55 -15.93 -6.98
CA PHE A 230 -23.49 -14.90 -6.53
C PHE A 230 -22.89 -13.50 -6.61
N GLU A 231 -21.61 -13.35 -6.28
CA GLU A 231 -20.90 -12.09 -6.41
C GLU A 231 -20.82 -11.62 -7.84
N ARG A 232 -20.56 -12.53 -8.79
CA ARG A 232 -20.59 -12.24 -10.24
C ARG A 232 -21.93 -11.75 -10.76
N LEU A 233 -23.02 -12.04 -10.06
CA LEU A 233 -24.35 -11.55 -10.47
C LEU A 233 -24.58 -10.09 -10.12
N VAL A 234 -23.79 -9.53 -9.21
CA VAL A 234 -23.96 -8.16 -8.72
C VAL A 234 -22.86 -7.22 -9.21
N ASP A 235 -21.73 -7.76 -9.64
CA ASP A 235 -20.64 -6.99 -10.27
C ASP A 235 -20.74 -7.01 -11.79
N GLY A 236 -20.23 -5.98 -12.43
CA GLY A 236 -20.19 -5.89 -13.89
C GLY A 236 -19.20 -6.89 -14.51
N ASP A 237 -19.49 -7.30 -15.73
CA ASP A 237 -18.62 -8.22 -16.48
C ASP A 237 -17.26 -7.56 -16.78
N SER A 238 -16.17 -8.14 -16.25
CA SER A 238 -14.83 -7.70 -16.59
C SER A 238 -14.48 -8.08 -18.03
N THR A 239 -14.09 -7.10 -18.85
CA THR A 239 -13.54 -7.34 -20.19
C THR A 239 -12.01 -7.36 -20.21
N MET A 240 -11.38 -6.99 -19.12
CA MET A 240 -9.92 -6.99 -18.92
C MET A 240 -9.41 -8.38 -18.48
N GLY A 241 -10.27 -9.14 -17.82
CA GLY A 241 -9.93 -10.40 -17.16
C GLY A 241 -9.11 -10.16 -15.88
N ARG A 242 -9.19 -11.12 -14.94
CA ARG A 242 -8.55 -11.02 -13.62
C ARG A 242 -7.05 -10.78 -13.72
N ASP A 243 -6.31 -11.64 -14.40
CA ASP A 243 -4.85 -11.51 -14.55
C ASP A 243 -4.46 -10.18 -15.21
N GLY A 244 -5.23 -9.73 -16.20
CA GLY A 244 -5.01 -8.45 -16.86
C GLY A 244 -5.20 -7.27 -15.90
N GLN A 245 -6.24 -7.33 -15.07
CA GLN A 245 -6.55 -6.30 -14.08
C GLN A 245 -5.52 -6.26 -12.95
N GLN A 246 -5.14 -7.41 -12.41
CA GLN A 246 -4.12 -7.54 -11.37
C GLN A 246 -2.75 -7.07 -11.84
N ASN A 247 -2.33 -7.48 -13.04
CA ASN A 247 -1.09 -6.98 -13.66
C ASN A 247 -1.14 -5.47 -13.92
N HIS A 248 -2.28 -4.96 -14.38
CA HIS A 248 -2.47 -3.51 -14.54
C HIS A 248 -2.33 -2.78 -13.21
N ALA A 249 -2.94 -3.31 -12.14
CA ALA A 249 -2.82 -2.74 -10.81
C ALA A 249 -1.36 -2.70 -10.33
N LEU A 250 -0.63 -3.81 -10.39
CA LEU A 250 0.79 -3.87 -10.00
C LEU A 250 1.66 -2.89 -10.78
N ASN A 251 1.42 -2.74 -12.09
CA ASN A 251 2.16 -1.80 -12.94
C ASN A 251 1.99 -0.32 -12.55
N HIS A 252 1.00 0.00 -11.71
CA HIS A 252 0.78 1.36 -11.20
C HIS A 252 1.07 1.47 -9.70
N ILE A 253 0.75 0.44 -8.92
CA ILE A 253 1.04 0.39 -7.48
C ILE A 253 2.55 0.41 -7.24
N LEU A 254 3.34 -0.41 -7.94
CA LEU A 254 4.79 -0.49 -7.72
C LEU A 254 5.51 0.85 -7.98
N PRO A 255 5.29 1.56 -9.11
CA PRO A 255 5.85 2.89 -9.29
C PRO A 255 5.40 3.90 -8.23
N TYR A 256 4.14 3.84 -7.82
CA TYR A 256 3.60 4.70 -6.77
C TYR A 256 4.31 4.44 -5.42
N LEU A 257 4.46 3.17 -5.01
CA LEU A 257 5.15 2.79 -3.78
C LEU A 257 6.64 3.12 -3.84
N ASN A 258 7.30 2.97 -5.00
CA ASN A 258 8.69 3.38 -5.15
C ASN A 258 8.86 4.88 -4.93
N LEU A 259 7.92 5.69 -5.42
CA LEU A 259 7.93 7.13 -5.16
C LEU A 259 7.66 7.45 -3.69
N SER A 260 6.57 6.94 -3.13
CA SER A 260 6.10 7.33 -1.79
C SER A 260 6.99 6.77 -0.66
N LEU A 261 7.47 5.52 -0.79
CA LEU A 261 8.22 4.84 0.26
C LEU A 261 9.74 4.89 0.07
N LYS A 262 10.22 5.04 -1.17
CA LYS A 262 11.65 4.96 -1.50
C LYS A 262 12.20 6.25 -2.14
N GLY A 263 11.33 7.24 -2.43
CA GLY A 263 11.73 8.49 -3.08
C GLY A 263 12.20 8.34 -4.53
N ASP A 264 11.95 7.18 -5.19
CA ASP A 264 12.30 6.93 -6.58
C ASP A 264 11.14 7.28 -7.51
N ASP A 265 11.25 8.40 -8.22
CA ASP A 265 10.24 8.91 -9.14
C ASP A 265 10.38 8.39 -10.58
N SER A 266 11.47 7.70 -10.91
CA SER A 266 11.81 7.32 -12.28
C SER A 266 10.75 6.43 -12.92
N ALA A 267 10.30 5.39 -12.20
CA ALA A 267 9.25 4.48 -12.66
C ALA A 267 7.86 5.16 -12.64
N TYR A 268 7.62 6.05 -11.67
CA TYR A 268 6.38 6.81 -11.59
C TYR A 268 6.18 7.72 -12.80
N GLN A 269 7.21 8.47 -13.19
CA GLN A 269 7.18 9.31 -14.39
C GLN A 269 6.85 8.49 -15.64
N ALA A 270 7.46 7.30 -15.78
CA ALA A 270 7.19 6.41 -16.91
C ALA A 270 5.75 5.85 -16.92
N ALA A 271 5.19 5.54 -15.76
CA ALA A 271 3.86 4.95 -15.63
C ALA A 271 2.72 5.97 -15.83
N PHE A 272 2.89 7.19 -15.32
CA PHE A 272 1.82 8.18 -15.20
C PHE A 272 1.96 9.39 -16.15
N ASN A 273 3.15 9.74 -16.64
CA ASN A 273 3.32 10.82 -17.61
C ASN A 273 2.98 10.35 -19.02
N ARG A 274 1.79 10.72 -19.48
CA ARG A 274 1.30 10.42 -20.85
C ARG A 274 1.43 11.58 -21.84
N GLU A 275 2.20 12.61 -21.55
CA GLU A 275 2.27 13.79 -22.44
C GLU A 275 2.82 13.49 -23.85
N ASP A 276 3.54 12.40 -24.05
CA ASP A 276 4.21 12.12 -25.33
C ASP A 276 3.49 11.13 -26.27
N LYS A 277 2.25 10.70 -26.00
CA LYS A 277 1.55 9.69 -26.82
C LYS A 277 0.40 10.22 -27.66
N SER A 278 0.20 11.52 -27.76
CA SER A 278 -0.90 12.11 -28.56
C SER A 278 -0.47 12.66 -29.94
N SER A 279 0.75 12.41 -30.39
CA SER A 279 1.24 12.86 -31.70
C SER A 279 1.89 11.74 -32.49
N SER A 280 1.12 10.75 -32.92
CA SER A 280 1.47 9.90 -34.06
C SER A 280 0.21 9.32 -34.70
#